data_598e06e4d0def7600c596a073719b457
#
_entry.id   598e06e4d0def7600c596a073719b457
#
_cell.length_a   1.000
_cell.length_b   1.000
_cell.length_c   1.000
_cell.angle_alpha   90.00
_cell.angle_beta   90.00
_cell.angle_gamma   90.00
#
_symmetry.space_group_name_H-M   'P 1'
#
loop_
_entity.id
_entity.type
_entity.pdbx_description
1 polymer ?
#
loop_
_entity_poly.entity_id
_entity_poly.type
_entity_poly.pdbx_seq_one_letter_code
_entity_poly.pdbx_strand_id
1 'polypeptide(L)'
;MSYFKIKSHAKINLALNVLSKSHSLHKIESIISFLDLHDEILIKKIDDKNHKIRFIGKFSNGIKSRNTVSLLLKIIDKKKLLKNKYKIIIKKNITTEAGLGGGSMNAANILNFLIKKKLIMIKKKEILEISNSCLLYTSDAADE
;
A
#
# COMPACT_ATOMS: atom_id res chain seq x y z
N MET A 1 12.65 9.87 18.45
CA MET A 1 11.67 10.43 17.50
C MET A 1 10.32 9.76 17.67
N SER A 2 9.26 10.55 17.60
CA SER A 2 7.90 10.04 17.64
C SER A 2 7.49 9.41 16.30
N TYR A 3 6.46 8.54 16.34
CA TYR A 3 5.86 8.00 15.13
C TYR A 3 4.91 9.02 14.49
N PHE A 4 4.89 9.03 13.15
CA PHE A 4 3.76 9.60 12.42
C PHE A 4 2.66 8.55 12.31
N LYS A 5 1.42 8.98 12.48
CA LYS A 5 0.23 8.12 12.41
C LYS A 5 -0.61 8.44 11.18
N ILE A 6 -0.98 7.41 10.43
CA ILE A 6 -1.82 7.51 9.25
C ILE A 6 -3.01 6.56 9.43
N LYS A 7 -4.20 7.03 9.09
CA LYS A 7 -5.38 6.18 8.93
C LYS A 7 -5.48 5.72 7.47
N SER A 8 -5.53 4.43 7.27
CA SER A 8 -5.68 3.80 5.94
C SER A 8 -7.06 3.17 5.83
N HIS A 9 -8.00 3.91 5.25
CA HIS A 9 -9.41 3.55 5.21
C HIS A 9 -9.69 2.42 4.22
N ALA A 10 -10.60 1.53 4.60
CA ALA A 10 -11.16 0.54 3.69
C ALA A 10 -11.97 1.23 2.59
N LYS A 11 -12.02 0.60 1.44
CA LYS A 11 -12.85 1.06 0.32
C LYS A 11 -13.82 -0.03 -0.12
N ILE A 12 -14.96 0.39 -0.62
CA ILE A 12 -15.92 -0.49 -1.30
C ILE A 12 -16.24 0.09 -2.68
N ASN A 13 -16.50 -0.80 -3.62
CA ASN A 13 -17.05 -0.45 -4.93
C ASN A 13 -18.57 -0.46 -4.83
N LEU A 14 -19.19 0.69 -5.00
CA LEU A 14 -20.66 0.83 -5.03
C LEU A 14 -21.22 0.43 -6.38
N ALA A 15 -20.46 0.66 -7.45
CA ALA A 15 -20.75 0.22 -8.80
C ALA A 15 -19.44 -0.07 -9.53
N LEU A 16 -19.45 -1.09 -10.37
CA LEU A 16 -18.31 -1.48 -11.20
C LEU A 16 -18.81 -1.90 -12.58
N ASN A 17 -18.40 -1.16 -13.60
CA ASN A 17 -18.70 -1.44 -14.98
C ASN A 17 -17.42 -1.77 -15.75
N VAL A 18 -17.44 -2.87 -16.49
CA VAL A 18 -16.37 -3.22 -17.43
C VAL A 18 -16.73 -2.64 -18.79
N LEU A 19 -16.01 -1.60 -19.22
CA LEU A 19 -16.30 -0.87 -20.46
C LEU A 19 -15.70 -1.54 -21.68
N SER A 20 -14.52 -2.13 -21.56
CA SER A 20 -13.86 -2.85 -22.64
C SER A 20 -12.87 -3.89 -22.11
N LYS A 21 -12.62 -4.92 -22.89
CA LYS A 21 -11.59 -5.92 -22.65
C LYS A 21 -10.46 -5.72 -23.64
N SER A 22 -9.24 -5.58 -23.15
CA SER A 22 -8.03 -5.71 -23.96
C SER A 22 -7.24 -6.95 -23.48
N HIS A 23 -6.23 -7.37 -24.24
CA HIS A 23 -5.47 -8.60 -23.94
C HIS A 23 -4.85 -8.65 -22.54
N SER A 24 -4.58 -7.51 -21.91
CA SER A 24 -3.90 -7.43 -20.61
C SER A 24 -4.63 -6.59 -19.55
N LEU A 25 -5.51 -5.69 -19.97
CA LEU A 25 -6.19 -4.75 -19.09
C LEU A 25 -7.65 -4.60 -19.46
N HIS A 26 -8.50 -4.50 -18.44
CA HIS A 26 -9.90 -4.13 -18.62
C HIS A 26 -10.08 -2.65 -18.32
N LYS A 27 -10.72 -1.93 -19.23
CA LYS A 27 -11.15 -0.57 -18.94
C LYS A 27 -12.40 -0.66 -18.06
N ILE A 28 -12.29 -0.13 -16.84
CA ILE A 28 -13.37 -0.16 -15.87
C ILE A 28 -13.79 1.26 -15.48
N GLU A 29 -15.04 1.39 -15.13
CA GLU A 29 -15.63 2.55 -14.49
C GLU A 29 -16.20 2.10 -13.17
N SER A 30 -15.86 2.79 -12.08
CA SER A 30 -16.36 2.43 -10.76
C SER A 30 -16.65 3.63 -9.91
N ILE A 31 -17.66 3.50 -9.07
CA ILE A 31 -17.95 4.41 -7.98
C ILE A 31 -17.45 3.75 -6.70
N ILE A 32 -16.52 4.40 -6.02
CA ILE A 32 -15.95 3.89 -4.77
C ILE A 32 -16.39 4.77 -3.60
N SER A 33 -16.48 4.16 -2.44
CA SER A 33 -16.67 4.86 -1.16
C SER A 33 -15.63 4.38 -0.16
N PHE A 34 -15.13 5.30 0.65
CA PHE A 34 -14.28 4.99 1.79
C PHE A 34 -15.12 4.78 3.03
N LEU A 35 -14.77 3.77 3.81
CA LEU A 35 -15.42 3.46 5.09
C LEU A 35 -14.63 4.09 6.24
N ASP A 36 -15.28 4.26 7.38
CA ASP A 36 -14.59 4.67 8.61
C ASP A 36 -13.68 3.56 9.17
N LEU A 37 -13.98 2.30 8.84
CA LEU A 37 -13.09 1.18 9.12
C LEU A 37 -11.72 1.42 8.47
N HIS A 38 -10.66 1.38 9.26
CA HIS A 38 -9.30 1.67 8.79
C HIS A 38 -8.23 0.88 9.53
N ASP A 39 -7.14 0.61 8.82
CA ASP A 39 -5.88 0.21 9.44
C ASP A 39 -5.16 1.45 9.98
N GLU A 40 -4.40 1.29 11.04
CA GLU A 40 -3.51 2.34 11.55
C GLU A 40 -2.08 2.05 11.14
N ILE A 41 -1.41 3.04 10.54
CA ILE A 41 -0.03 2.92 10.11
C ILE A 41 0.81 3.90 10.94
N LEU A 42 1.83 3.36 11.60
CA LEU A 42 2.81 4.13 12.37
C LEU A 42 4.13 4.09 11.62
N ILE A 43 4.70 5.25 11.31
CA ILE A 43 5.94 5.39 10.55
C ILE A 43 6.96 6.19 11.37
N LYS A 44 8.17 5.66 11.49
CA LYS A 44 9.27 6.29 12.21
C LYS A 44 10.58 6.07 11.45
N LYS A 45 11.38 7.14 11.33
CA LYS A 45 12.76 7.03 10.84
C LYS A 45 13.60 6.23 11.82
N ILE A 46 14.44 5.35 11.31
CA ILE A 46 15.39 4.54 12.10
C ILE A 46 16.80 4.63 11.51
N ASP A 47 17.78 4.41 12.35
CA ASP A 47 19.17 4.24 11.96
C ASP A 47 19.46 2.74 11.84
N ASP A 48 19.19 2.19 10.66
CA ASP A 48 19.35 0.78 10.37
C ASP A 48 19.72 0.59 8.89
N LYS A 49 20.19 -0.59 8.53
CA LYS A 49 20.52 -0.95 7.15
C LYS A 49 19.28 -1.25 6.32
N ASN A 50 18.22 -1.70 6.95
CA ASN A 50 17.00 -2.13 6.29
C ASN A 50 15.75 -1.49 6.90
N HIS A 51 14.70 -1.36 6.11
CA HIS A 51 13.37 -1.06 6.64
C HIS A 51 12.88 -2.18 7.54
N LYS A 52 12.10 -1.83 8.55
CA LYS A 52 11.43 -2.79 9.44
C LYS A 52 9.93 -2.64 9.30
N ILE A 53 9.25 -3.73 8.95
CA ILE A 53 7.81 -3.78 8.79
C ILE A 53 7.26 -4.78 9.79
N ARG A 54 6.25 -4.37 10.56
CA ARG A 54 5.55 -5.23 11.51
C ARG A 54 4.05 -5.06 11.37
N PHE A 55 3.36 -6.17 11.28
CA PHE A 55 1.90 -6.20 11.32
C PHE A 55 1.42 -6.66 12.69
N ILE A 56 0.48 -5.94 13.26
CA ILE A 56 -0.14 -6.23 14.56
C ILE A 56 -1.67 -6.15 14.43
N GLY A 57 -2.37 -6.57 15.44
CA GLY A 57 -3.82 -6.47 15.52
C GLY A 57 -4.55 -7.75 15.09
N LYS A 58 -5.87 -7.67 15.11
CA LYS A 58 -6.78 -8.81 14.96
C LYS A 58 -6.60 -9.59 13.65
N PHE A 59 -6.27 -8.91 12.57
CA PHE A 59 -6.14 -9.50 11.24
C PHE A 59 -4.69 -9.53 10.73
N SER A 60 -3.72 -9.52 11.64
CA SER A 60 -2.30 -9.55 11.28
C SER A 60 -1.76 -10.96 10.99
N ASN A 61 -2.45 -12.00 11.42
CA ASN A 61 -2.02 -13.38 11.22
C ASN A 61 -2.11 -13.77 9.73
N GLY A 62 -1.13 -14.52 9.26
CA GLY A 62 -1.10 -15.02 7.89
C GLY A 62 -0.57 -14.02 6.85
N ILE A 63 -0.20 -12.81 7.24
CA ILE A 63 0.44 -11.87 6.32
C ILE A 63 1.87 -12.33 6.07
N LYS A 64 2.17 -12.65 4.80
CA LYS A 64 3.47 -13.12 4.37
C LYS A 64 4.52 -11.98 4.44
N SER A 65 5.80 -12.33 4.56
CA SER A 65 6.91 -11.36 4.51
C SER A 65 6.95 -10.60 3.17
N ARG A 66 6.58 -11.27 2.08
CA ARG A 66 6.36 -10.62 0.79
C ARG A 66 4.90 -10.16 0.69
N ASN A 67 4.69 -8.88 0.85
CA ASN A 67 3.37 -8.23 0.81
C ASN A 67 3.47 -6.90 0.08
N THR A 68 2.35 -6.23 -0.13
CA THR A 68 2.28 -4.97 -0.89
C THR A 68 3.19 -3.87 -0.32
N VAL A 69 3.26 -3.76 1.00
CA VAL A 69 4.08 -2.74 1.66
C VAL A 69 5.57 -3.06 1.53
N SER A 70 5.96 -4.33 1.74
CA SER A 70 7.36 -4.74 1.58
C SER A 70 7.83 -4.58 0.13
N LEU A 71 6.96 -4.87 -0.82
CA LEU A 71 7.23 -4.68 -2.25
C LEU A 71 7.41 -3.21 -2.59
N LEU A 72 6.54 -2.33 -2.08
CA LEU A 72 6.65 -0.88 -2.26
C LEU A 72 8.01 -0.37 -1.79
N LEU A 73 8.40 -0.70 -0.57
CA LEU A 73 9.69 -0.25 0.00
C LEU A 73 10.88 -0.81 -0.78
N LYS A 74 10.79 -2.05 -1.24
CA LYS A 74 11.84 -2.67 -2.07
C LYS A 74 12.01 -1.94 -3.41
N ILE A 75 10.91 -1.57 -4.06
CA ILE A 75 10.95 -0.79 -5.31
C ILE A 75 11.55 0.59 -5.08
N ILE A 76 11.14 1.27 -4.03
CA ILE A 76 11.65 2.60 -3.66
C ILE A 76 13.15 2.55 -3.36
N ASP A 77 13.60 1.54 -2.63
CA ASP A 77 15.02 1.34 -2.32
C ASP A 77 15.84 1.02 -3.59
N LYS A 78 15.32 0.17 -4.46
CA LYS A 78 15.97 -0.17 -5.72
C LYS A 78 16.16 1.06 -6.62
N LYS A 79 15.19 1.96 -6.61
CA LYS A 79 15.26 3.25 -7.33
C LYS A 79 16.07 4.32 -6.59
N LYS A 80 16.59 4.01 -5.41
CA LYS A 80 17.37 4.93 -4.55
C LYS A 80 16.65 6.24 -4.25
N LEU A 81 15.34 6.17 -4.04
CA LEU A 81 14.49 7.34 -3.79
C LEU A 81 14.49 7.79 -2.32
N LEU A 82 14.76 6.87 -1.38
CA LEU A 82 14.82 7.16 0.05
C LEU A 82 16.26 7.18 0.56
N LYS A 83 16.61 8.22 1.30
CA LYS A 83 17.92 8.36 1.97
C LYS A 83 17.98 7.58 3.29
N ASN A 84 16.86 7.45 3.97
CA ASN A 84 16.77 6.87 5.30
C ASN A 84 15.95 5.59 5.29
N LYS A 85 16.10 4.80 6.35
CA LYS A 85 15.27 3.63 6.60
C LYS A 85 14.17 3.96 7.60
N TYR A 86 13.08 3.21 7.54
CA TYR A 86 11.87 3.46 8.33
C TYR A 86 11.39 2.18 8.98
N LYS A 87 10.92 2.32 10.21
CA LYS A 87 10.12 1.31 10.90
C LYS A 87 8.65 1.65 10.66
N ILE A 88 7.92 0.68 10.13
CA ILE A 88 6.51 0.79 9.81
C ILE A 88 5.77 -0.28 10.59
N ILE A 89 4.81 0.13 11.40
CA ILE A 89 3.92 -0.76 12.14
C ILE A 89 2.52 -0.56 11.60
N ILE A 90 1.90 -1.63 11.15
CA ILE A 90 0.54 -1.61 10.60
C ILE A 90 -0.36 -2.42 11.51
N LYS A 91 -1.30 -1.73 12.18
CA LYS A 91 -2.36 -2.36 12.94
C LYS A 91 -3.50 -2.72 12.01
N LYS A 92 -3.68 -4.01 11.79
CA LYS A 92 -4.68 -4.56 10.88
C LYS A 92 -6.06 -4.61 11.54
N ASN A 93 -6.92 -3.69 11.18
CA ASN A 93 -8.34 -3.65 11.54
C ASN A 93 -9.24 -4.08 10.37
N ILE A 94 -8.69 -4.12 9.14
CA ILE A 94 -9.38 -4.56 7.93
C ILE A 94 -9.01 -6.03 7.70
N THR A 95 -10.02 -6.87 7.46
CA THR A 95 -9.81 -8.28 7.13
C THR A 95 -9.02 -8.43 5.83
N THR A 96 -8.14 -9.40 5.79
CA THR A 96 -7.47 -9.80 4.55
C THR A 96 -8.43 -10.52 3.61
N GLU A 97 -8.23 -10.38 2.30
CA GLU A 97 -9.00 -11.09 1.24
C GLU A 97 -10.50 -10.75 1.20
N ALA A 98 -10.92 -9.67 1.81
CA ALA A 98 -12.34 -9.28 1.86
C ALA A 98 -12.77 -8.31 0.75
N GLY A 99 -11.91 -8.03 -0.23
CA GLY A 99 -12.20 -7.06 -1.29
C GLY A 99 -12.28 -5.60 -0.82
N LEU A 100 -11.80 -5.31 0.39
CA LEU A 100 -11.83 -3.97 1.00
C LEU A 100 -10.57 -3.14 0.69
N GLY A 101 -9.67 -3.66 -0.13
CA GLY A 101 -8.48 -2.95 -0.59
C GLY A 101 -7.42 -2.67 0.47
N GLY A 102 -7.45 -3.36 1.62
CA GLY A 102 -6.61 -3.05 2.79
C GLY A 102 -5.11 -2.99 2.48
N GLY A 103 -4.55 -4.02 1.88
CA GLY A 103 -3.12 -4.07 1.56
C GLY A 103 -2.68 -3.03 0.53
N SER A 104 -3.45 -2.86 -0.54
CA SER A 104 -3.17 -1.85 -1.58
C SER A 104 -3.31 -0.43 -1.05
N MET A 105 -4.31 -0.18 -0.21
CA MET A 105 -4.52 1.12 0.41
C MET A 105 -3.40 1.45 1.40
N ASN A 106 -2.90 0.48 2.15
CA ASN A 106 -1.76 0.66 3.05
C ASN A 106 -0.52 1.12 2.27
N ALA A 107 -0.19 0.43 1.18
CA ALA A 107 0.93 0.81 0.32
C ALA A 107 0.74 2.21 -0.29
N ALA A 108 -0.45 2.51 -0.81
CA ALA A 108 -0.77 3.82 -1.40
C ALA A 108 -0.67 4.96 -0.38
N ASN A 109 -1.16 4.76 0.83
CA ASN A 109 -1.09 5.76 1.89
C ASN A 109 0.34 5.99 2.39
N ILE A 110 1.16 4.95 2.46
CA ILE A 110 2.59 5.07 2.77
C ILE A 110 3.31 5.87 1.68
N LEU A 111 3.08 5.55 0.40
CA LEU A 111 3.66 6.28 -0.72
C LEU A 111 3.25 7.77 -0.68
N ASN A 112 1.97 8.05 -0.49
CA ASN A 112 1.47 9.41 -0.35
C ASN A 112 2.12 10.17 0.81
N PHE A 113 2.29 9.53 1.96
CA PHE A 113 2.98 10.11 3.10
C PHE A 113 4.42 10.51 2.75
N LEU A 114 5.16 9.60 2.12
CA LEU A 114 6.54 9.88 1.72
C LEU A 114 6.65 11.05 0.75
N ILE A 115 5.71 11.16 -0.19
CA ILE A 115 5.63 12.28 -1.14
C ILE A 115 5.27 13.58 -0.43
N LYS A 116 4.21 13.59 0.37
CA LYS A 116 3.75 14.79 1.09
C LYS A 116 4.77 15.36 2.06
N LYS A 117 5.52 14.48 2.71
CA LYS A 117 6.63 14.88 3.61
C LYS A 117 7.91 15.23 2.87
N LYS A 118 7.90 15.19 1.53
CA LYS A 118 9.06 15.46 0.69
C LYS A 118 10.27 14.57 1.01
N LEU A 119 9.99 13.35 1.48
CA LEU A 119 11.02 12.35 1.74
C LEU A 119 11.48 11.65 0.47
N ILE A 120 10.61 11.63 -0.54
CA ILE A 120 10.92 11.22 -1.91
C ILE A 120 10.45 12.30 -2.88
N MET A 121 11.21 12.46 -3.97
CA MET A 121 10.89 13.38 -5.07
C MET A 121 10.72 12.54 -6.33
N ILE A 122 9.49 12.37 -6.76
CA ILE A 122 9.15 11.57 -7.96
C ILE A 122 8.14 12.28 -8.83
N LYS A 123 8.22 11.99 -10.14
CA LYS A 123 7.28 12.50 -11.14
C LYS A 123 6.03 11.63 -11.18
N LYS A 124 4.94 12.19 -11.71
CA LYS A 124 3.66 11.48 -11.88
C LYS A 124 3.81 10.14 -12.61
N LYS A 125 4.67 10.07 -13.62
CA LYS A 125 4.97 8.84 -14.36
C LYS A 125 5.55 7.75 -13.45
N GLU A 126 6.49 8.10 -12.57
CA GLU A 126 7.11 7.17 -11.63
C GLU A 126 6.11 6.70 -10.57
N ILE A 127 5.19 7.57 -10.11
CA ILE A 127 4.11 7.19 -9.21
C ILE A 127 3.25 6.10 -9.85
N LEU A 128 2.88 6.26 -11.11
CA LEU A 128 2.09 5.27 -11.86
C LEU A 128 2.84 3.94 -12.03
N GLU A 129 4.12 3.99 -12.35
CA GLU A 129 4.96 2.78 -12.49
C GLU A 129 5.04 2.00 -11.17
N ILE A 130 5.30 2.68 -10.06
CA ILE A 130 5.35 2.07 -8.73
C ILE A 130 3.99 1.47 -8.35
N SER A 131 2.91 2.23 -8.55
CA SER A 131 1.55 1.79 -8.25
C SER A 131 1.15 0.55 -9.06
N ASN A 132 1.44 0.54 -10.35
CA ASN A 132 1.17 -0.60 -11.22
C ASN A 132 1.94 -1.85 -10.79
N SER A 133 3.20 -1.70 -10.41
CA SER A 133 4.02 -2.83 -9.92
C SER A 133 3.43 -3.45 -8.65
N CYS A 134 2.92 -2.63 -7.73
CA CYS A 134 2.25 -3.10 -6.51
C CYS A 134 0.89 -3.75 -6.80
N LEU A 135 0.11 -3.21 -7.75
CA LEU A 135 -1.21 -3.75 -8.12
C LEU A 135 -1.10 -5.10 -8.84
N LEU A 136 -0.14 -5.26 -9.74
CA LEU A 136 0.10 -6.55 -10.41
C LEU A 136 0.44 -7.65 -9.40
N TYR A 137 1.26 -7.33 -8.41
CA TYR A 137 1.55 -8.28 -7.33
C TYR A 137 0.30 -8.69 -6.55
N THR A 138 -0.60 -7.75 -6.27
CA THR A 138 -1.85 -8.02 -5.53
C THR A 138 -2.81 -8.92 -6.34
N SER A 139 -2.87 -8.74 -7.65
CA SER A 139 -3.68 -9.58 -8.55
C SER A 139 -3.14 -11.02 -8.56
N ASP A 140 -1.84 -11.19 -8.67
CA ASP A 140 -1.20 -12.51 -8.66
C ASP A 140 -1.39 -13.23 -7.32
N ALA A 141 -1.41 -12.48 -6.21
CA ALA A 141 -1.65 -13.05 -4.90
C ALA A 141 -3.13 -13.44 -4.65
N ALA A 142 -4.07 -12.82 -5.35
CA ALA A 142 -5.49 -13.16 -5.26
C ALA A 142 -5.84 -14.44 -6.01
N ASP A 143 -5.02 -14.85 -6.99
CA ASP A 143 -5.18 -16.07 -7.78
C ASP A 143 -4.53 -17.31 -7.11
N GLU A 144 -3.80 -17.11 -6.02
CA GLU A 144 -3.22 -18.17 -5.17
C GLU A 144 -4.15 -18.52 -3.99
#